data_844ab199e2314cede54b68c6b28999dd
#
_entry.id   844ab199e2314cede54b68c6b28999dd
#
_cell.length_a   1.000
_cell.length_b   1.000
_cell.length_c   1.000
_cell.angle_alpha   90.00
_cell.angle_beta   90.00
_cell.angle_gamma   90.00
#
_symmetry.space_group_name_H-M   'P 1'
#
loop_
_entity.id
_entity.type
_entity.pdbx_description
1 polymer ?
#
loop_
_entity_poly.entity_id
_entity_poly.type
_entity_poly.pdbx_seq_one_letter_code
_entity_poly.pdbx_strand_id
1 'polypeptide(L)'
;MMDNYEELTKGTTDVARSAMRARIDRKINDWTASCHGLLRKYERDRYLFVFEEQYYEKLAAEQFSLLNSVHEVVSTEGVPATLSIGVGRGDATLEELFHNATLSIDMALSRGGDQAVVRTDMNFEFFGGRAKETEKRTKVKSRVMATALGELMSDAGQVYVMGHRFADMDAL
;
A
#
# COMPACT_ATOMS: atom_id res chain seq x y z
N MET A 1 4.08 -3.78 2.28
CA MET A 1 2.80 -4.36 2.72
C MET A 1 2.01 -4.77 1.49
N MET A 2 1.34 -5.92 1.50
CA MET A 2 0.41 -6.29 0.43
C MET A 2 -0.92 -5.56 0.64
N ASP A 3 -1.42 -4.89 -0.40
CA ASP A 3 -2.61 -4.03 -0.27
C ASP A 3 -3.92 -4.82 -0.36
N ASN A 4 -3.98 -5.78 -1.28
CA ASN A 4 -5.22 -6.49 -1.63
C ASN A 4 -5.21 -7.97 -1.26
N TYR A 5 -4.54 -8.34 -0.16
CA TYR A 5 -4.38 -9.74 0.26
C TYR A 5 -5.70 -10.50 0.40
N GLU A 6 -6.71 -9.88 1.01
CA GLU A 6 -8.01 -10.52 1.21
C GLU A 6 -8.76 -10.73 -0.11
N GLU A 7 -8.72 -9.74 -1.00
CA GLU A 7 -9.31 -9.83 -2.34
C GLU A 7 -8.65 -10.92 -3.17
N LEU A 8 -7.31 -10.96 -3.16
CA LEU A 8 -6.51 -11.99 -3.84
C LEU A 8 -6.82 -13.41 -3.40
N THR A 9 -7.16 -13.58 -2.13
CA THR A 9 -7.38 -14.91 -1.52
C THR A 9 -8.85 -15.30 -1.44
N LYS A 10 -9.75 -14.40 -1.79
CA LYS A 10 -11.19 -14.64 -1.79
C LYS A 10 -11.54 -15.75 -2.77
N GLY A 11 -12.32 -16.73 -2.31
CA GLY A 11 -12.77 -17.84 -3.17
C GLY A 11 -11.69 -18.85 -3.56
N THR A 12 -10.42 -18.66 -3.15
CA THR A 12 -9.33 -19.57 -3.48
C THR A 12 -9.21 -20.72 -2.46
N THR A 13 -8.79 -21.92 -2.95
CA THR A 13 -8.45 -23.04 -2.06
C THR A 13 -7.20 -22.74 -1.24
N ASP A 14 -7.03 -23.41 -0.11
CA ASP A 14 -5.84 -23.22 0.75
C ASP A 14 -4.53 -23.54 0.02
N VAL A 15 -4.54 -24.53 -0.87
CA VAL A 15 -3.38 -24.87 -1.70
C VAL A 15 -3.04 -23.75 -2.67
N ALA A 16 -4.03 -23.22 -3.39
CA ALA A 16 -3.82 -22.11 -4.33
C ALA A 16 -3.37 -20.84 -3.62
N ARG A 17 -3.96 -20.55 -2.45
CA ARG A 17 -3.55 -19.44 -1.59
C ARG A 17 -2.09 -19.56 -1.13
N SER A 18 -1.68 -20.75 -0.69
CA SER A 18 -0.31 -21.01 -0.26
C SER A 18 0.68 -20.88 -1.42
N ALA A 19 0.35 -21.39 -2.60
CA ALA A 19 1.17 -21.27 -3.80
C ALA A 19 1.34 -19.80 -4.24
N MET A 20 0.26 -19.02 -4.21
CA MET A 20 0.30 -17.59 -4.53
C MET A 20 1.19 -16.82 -3.56
N ARG A 21 1.04 -17.05 -2.26
CA ARG A 21 1.90 -16.45 -1.23
C ARG A 21 3.37 -16.79 -1.45
N ALA A 22 3.68 -18.06 -1.72
CA ALA A 22 5.07 -18.48 -1.99
C ALA A 22 5.65 -17.77 -3.22
N ARG A 23 4.86 -17.49 -4.26
CA ARG A 23 5.31 -16.73 -5.43
C ARG A 23 5.62 -15.27 -5.07
N ILE A 24 4.76 -14.63 -4.27
CA ILE A 24 4.98 -13.26 -3.80
C ILE A 24 6.19 -13.20 -2.87
N ASP A 25 6.27 -14.09 -1.89
CA ASP A 25 7.40 -14.19 -0.96
C ASP A 25 8.73 -14.35 -1.73
N ARG A 26 8.76 -15.17 -2.79
CA ARG A 26 9.94 -15.33 -3.65
C ARG A 26 10.32 -14.02 -4.32
N LYS A 27 9.38 -13.32 -4.96
CA LYS A 27 9.66 -12.05 -5.63
C LYS A 27 10.22 -11.00 -4.68
N ILE A 28 9.69 -10.93 -3.47
CA ILE A 28 10.19 -10.01 -2.43
C ILE A 28 11.61 -10.42 -2.02
N ASN A 29 11.85 -11.71 -1.76
CA ASN A 29 13.19 -12.20 -1.40
C ASN A 29 14.21 -11.93 -2.51
N ASP A 30 13.88 -12.23 -3.77
CA ASP A 30 14.77 -12.03 -4.91
C ASP A 30 15.14 -10.55 -5.08
N TRP A 31 14.17 -9.66 -4.93
CA TRP A 31 14.40 -8.23 -5.03
C TRP A 31 15.26 -7.69 -3.88
N THR A 32 14.98 -8.08 -2.63
CA THR A 32 15.73 -7.64 -1.45
C THR A 32 17.13 -8.21 -1.37
N ALA A 33 17.38 -9.40 -1.97
CA ALA A 33 18.70 -10.05 -2.00
C ALA A 33 19.76 -9.17 -2.67
N SER A 34 19.38 -8.33 -3.63
CA SER A 34 20.30 -7.43 -4.35
C SER A 34 20.89 -6.31 -3.48
N CYS A 35 20.30 -6.06 -2.31
CA CYS A 35 20.69 -4.98 -1.39
C CYS A 35 21.39 -5.49 -0.12
N HIS A 36 21.68 -6.77 0.00
CA HIS A 36 22.35 -7.36 1.17
C HIS A 36 21.74 -6.98 2.52
N GLY A 37 20.44 -6.63 2.53
CA GLY A 37 19.73 -6.18 3.71
C GLY A 37 19.06 -7.32 4.48
N LEU A 38 18.44 -6.97 5.58
CA LEU A 38 17.71 -7.90 6.44
C LEU A 38 16.21 -7.83 6.12
N LEU A 39 15.65 -8.91 5.60
CA LEU A 39 14.22 -9.06 5.34
C LEU A 39 13.57 -9.93 6.42
N ARG A 40 12.47 -9.45 6.99
CA ARG A 40 11.63 -10.20 7.91
C ARG A 40 10.15 -10.02 7.60
N LYS A 41 9.45 -11.12 7.42
CA LYS A 41 7.98 -11.12 7.44
C LYS A 41 7.51 -11.20 8.89
N TYR A 42 6.72 -10.23 9.35
CA TYR A 42 6.26 -10.16 10.74
C TYR A 42 4.74 -10.30 10.88
N GLU A 43 3.99 -10.08 9.80
CA GLU A 43 2.56 -10.37 9.71
C GLU A 43 2.24 -11.13 8.42
N ARG A 44 0.97 -11.49 8.23
CA ARG A 44 0.52 -12.25 7.06
C ARG A 44 0.84 -11.56 5.74
N ASP A 45 0.72 -10.24 5.72
CA ASP A 45 0.81 -9.36 4.56
C ASP A 45 1.88 -8.27 4.70
N ARG A 46 2.66 -8.28 5.81
CA ARG A 46 3.64 -7.24 6.11
C ARG A 46 5.06 -7.79 6.22
N TYR A 47 5.96 -7.03 5.65
CA TYR A 47 7.40 -7.31 5.64
C TYR A 47 8.16 -6.08 6.13
N LEU A 48 9.21 -6.32 6.89
CA LEU A 48 10.20 -5.32 7.26
C LEU A 48 11.48 -5.63 6.49
N PHE A 49 12.02 -4.61 5.81
CA PHE A 49 13.29 -4.70 5.10
C PHE A 49 14.21 -3.58 5.57
N VAL A 50 15.37 -3.95 6.10
CA VAL A 50 16.41 -3.00 6.54
C VAL A 50 17.60 -3.17 5.61
N PHE A 51 18.07 -2.07 5.02
CA PHE A 51 19.18 -2.05 4.08
C PHE A 51 20.01 -0.78 4.26
N GLU A 52 21.25 -0.80 3.77
CA GLU A 52 22.16 0.33 3.85
C GLU A 52 21.81 1.43 2.84
N GLU A 53 22.03 2.68 3.20
CA GLU A 53 21.73 3.88 2.41
C GLU A 53 22.31 3.82 0.98
N GLN A 54 23.48 3.21 0.80
CA GLN A 54 24.14 3.08 -0.51
C GLN A 54 23.29 2.38 -1.58
N TYR A 55 22.31 1.57 -1.19
CA TYR A 55 21.43 0.86 -2.13
C TYR A 55 20.20 1.67 -2.53
N TYR A 56 19.90 2.76 -1.82
CA TYR A 56 18.69 3.55 -2.06
C TYR A 56 18.64 4.10 -3.49
N GLU A 57 19.72 4.73 -3.94
CA GLU A 57 19.77 5.37 -5.28
C GLU A 57 19.45 4.36 -6.41
N LYS A 58 19.92 3.13 -6.27
CA LYS A 58 19.62 2.04 -7.21
C LYS A 58 18.14 1.71 -7.19
N LEU A 59 17.55 1.52 -6.00
CA LEU A 59 16.13 1.18 -5.85
C LEU A 59 15.22 2.30 -6.40
N ALA A 60 15.57 3.55 -6.15
CA ALA A 60 14.85 4.71 -6.65
C ALA A 60 14.96 4.85 -8.18
N ALA A 61 16.16 4.66 -8.75
CA ALA A 61 16.38 4.68 -10.20
C ALA A 61 15.59 3.58 -10.92
N GLU A 62 15.45 2.41 -10.31
CA GLU A 62 14.62 1.30 -10.79
C GLU A 62 13.12 1.50 -10.49
N GLN A 63 12.73 2.66 -9.94
CA GLN A 63 11.33 2.99 -9.58
C GLN A 63 10.69 1.92 -8.68
N PHE A 64 11.47 1.32 -7.76
CA PHE A 64 11.03 0.21 -6.93
C PHE A 64 10.38 -0.91 -7.76
N SER A 65 11.15 -1.49 -8.68
CA SER A 65 10.71 -2.49 -9.68
C SER A 65 9.94 -3.68 -9.12
N LEU A 66 10.03 -3.94 -7.81
CA LEU A 66 9.24 -4.93 -7.10
C LEU A 66 7.73 -4.73 -7.31
N LEU A 67 7.25 -3.47 -7.37
CA LEU A 67 5.83 -3.16 -7.58
C LEU A 67 5.31 -3.84 -8.85
N ASN A 68 6.02 -3.64 -9.97
CA ASN A 68 5.67 -4.25 -11.24
C ASN A 68 5.83 -5.78 -11.23
N SER A 69 6.89 -6.27 -10.59
CA SER A 69 7.14 -7.70 -10.49
C SER A 69 6.02 -8.44 -9.75
N VAL A 70 5.48 -7.85 -8.69
CA VAL A 70 4.39 -8.46 -7.90
C VAL A 70 3.07 -8.52 -8.70
N HIS A 71 2.79 -7.57 -9.59
CA HIS A 71 1.62 -7.60 -10.47
C HIS A 71 1.52 -8.84 -11.38
N GLU A 72 2.65 -9.52 -11.66
CA GLU A 72 2.64 -10.76 -12.42
C GLU A 72 2.02 -11.93 -11.66
N VAL A 73 1.80 -11.77 -10.35
CA VAL A 73 1.09 -12.75 -9.54
C VAL A 73 -0.39 -12.40 -9.56
N VAL A 74 -1.16 -13.20 -10.27
CA VAL A 74 -2.58 -12.96 -10.50
C VAL A 74 -3.39 -14.05 -9.79
N SER A 75 -4.53 -13.68 -9.20
CA SER A 75 -5.49 -14.62 -8.61
C SER A 75 -6.20 -15.44 -9.69
N THR A 76 -6.96 -16.47 -9.27
CA THR A 76 -7.82 -17.27 -10.17
C THR A 76 -8.89 -16.42 -10.85
N GLU A 77 -9.28 -15.31 -10.25
CA GLU A 77 -10.27 -14.36 -10.78
C GLU A 77 -9.66 -13.27 -11.67
N GLY A 78 -8.35 -13.35 -11.94
CA GLY A 78 -7.65 -12.36 -12.77
C GLY A 78 -7.24 -11.07 -12.05
N VAL A 79 -7.34 -11.04 -10.71
CA VAL A 79 -6.93 -9.87 -9.91
C VAL A 79 -5.42 -9.93 -9.68
N PRO A 80 -4.63 -8.92 -10.10
CA PRO A 80 -3.20 -8.86 -9.83
C PRO A 80 -2.93 -8.53 -8.36
N ALA A 81 -1.83 -9.07 -7.82
CA ALA A 81 -1.33 -8.69 -6.51
C ALA A 81 -0.79 -7.26 -6.54
N THR A 82 -1.10 -6.48 -5.51
CA THR A 82 -0.57 -5.13 -5.32
C THR A 82 0.19 -5.00 -4.01
N LEU A 83 1.17 -4.12 -4.00
CA LEU A 83 2.09 -3.92 -2.89
C LEU A 83 2.33 -2.43 -2.68
N SER A 84 2.26 -1.98 -1.43
CA SER A 84 2.75 -0.66 -1.04
C SER A 84 4.06 -0.79 -0.29
N ILE A 85 5.01 0.09 -0.62
CA ILE A 85 6.33 0.17 0.00
C ILE A 85 6.45 1.52 0.71
N GLY A 86 6.73 1.51 2.01
CA GLY A 86 7.08 2.70 2.77
C GLY A 86 8.55 2.66 3.14
N VAL A 87 9.26 3.73 2.87
CA VAL A 87 10.68 3.87 3.19
C VAL A 87 10.88 5.07 4.12
N GLY A 88 11.53 4.83 5.24
CA GLY A 88 12.09 5.88 6.10
C GLY A 88 13.59 5.94 5.90
N ARG A 89 14.14 7.11 5.59
CA ARG A 89 15.56 7.34 5.42
C ARG A 89 16.01 8.64 6.07
N GLY A 90 17.32 8.82 6.23
CA GLY A 90 17.93 9.99 6.83
C GLY A 90 18.79 9.63 8.03
N ASP A 91 19.40 10.64 8.64
CA ASP A 91 20.24 10.51 9.85
C ASP A 91 19.34 10.49 11.10
N ALA A 92 18.77 9.32 11.36
CA ALA A 92 17.78 9.12 12.42
C ALA A 92 17.95 7.74 13.07
N THR A 93 17.36 7.56 14.24
CA THR A 93 17.34 6.26 14.93
C THR A 93 16.53 5.22 14.15
N LEU A 94 16.77 3.94 14.38
CA LEU A 94 15.98 2.86 13.76
C LEU A 94 14.49 2.97 14.10
N GLU A 95 14.13 3.45 15.28
CA GLU A 95 12.76 3.69 15.68
C GLU A 95 12.11 4.78 14.84
N GLU A 96 12.79 5.91 14.65
CA GLU A 96 12.32 7.02 13.82
C GLU A 96 12.22 6.61 12.35
N LEU A 97 13.20 5.86 11.83
CA LEU A 97 13.16 5.33 10.46
C LEU A 97 11.98 4.37 10.27
N PHE A 98 11.70 3.51 11.24
CA PHE A 98 10.54 2.62 11.21
C PHE A 98 9.22 3.40 11.27
N HIS A 99 9.14 4.42 12.12
CA HIS A 99 7.98 5.32 12.18
C HIS A 99 7.78 6.03 10.84
N ASN A 100 8.83 6.59 10.25
CA ASN A 100 8.79 7.24 8.94
C ASN A 100 8.35 6.29 7.81
N ALA A 101 8.83 5.05 7.84
CA ALA A 101 8.39 4.01 6.90
C ALA A 101 6.90 3.68 7.06
N THR A 102 6.40 3.64 8.31
CA THR A 102 4.99 3.39 8.60
C THR A 102 4.10 4.53 8.08
N LEU A 103 4.48 5.80 8.35
CA LEU A 103 3.78 6.97 7.80
C LEU A 103 3.79 6.98 6.27
N SER A 104 4.87 6.51 5.65
CA SER A 104 4.97 6.37 4.19
C SER A 104 4.02 5.31 3.65
N ILE A 105 3.79 4.21 4.37
CA ILE A 105 2.76 3.21 4.03
C ILE A 105 1.37 3.83 4.10
N ASP A 106 1.05 4.55 5.18
CA ASP A 106 -0.25 5.20 5.35
C ASP A 106 -0.50 6.20 4.22
N MET A 107 0.54 6.96 3.84
CA MET A 107 0.47 7.87 2.70
C MET A 107 0.24 7.13 1.38
N ALA A 108 0.91 5.99 1.15
CA ALA A 108 0.70 5.16 -0.04
C ALA A 108 -0.74 4.67 -0.12
N LEU A 109 -1.27 4.15 0.99
CA LEU A 109 -2.63 3.61 1.07
C LEU A 109 -3.70 4.69 0.88
N SER A 110 -3.51 5.88 1.46
CA SER A 110 -4.43 7.01 1.29
C SER A 110 -4.56 7.44 -0.18
N ARG A 111 -3.55 7.18 -0.99
CA ARG A 111 -3.50 7.45 -2.43
C ARG A 111 -3.94 6.27 -3.30
N GLY A 112 -4.42 5.19 -2.68
CA GLY A 112 -4.94 4.00 -3.38
C GLY A 112 -4.00 2.82 -3.43
N GLY A 113 -2.86 2.87 -2.74
CA GLY A 113 -1.87 1.79 -2.70
C GLY A 113 -1.06 1.65 -4.00
N ASP A 114 -0.43 0.46 -4.17
CA ASP A 114 0.32 0.08 -5.38
C ASP A 114 1.43 1.06 -5.75
N GLN A 115 2.14 1.55 -4.75
CA GLN A 115 3.21 2.55 -4.93
C GLN A 115 4.25 2.45 -3.83
N ALA A 116 5.44 3.00 -4.08
CA ALA A 116 6.44 3.24 -3.07
C ALA A 116 6.42 4.72 -2.66
N VAL A 117 6.46 4.96 -1.36
CA VAL A 117 6.57 6.29 -0.77
C VAL A 117 7.81 6.31 0.11
N VAL A 118 8.64 7.29 -0.10
CA VAL A 118 9.87 7.51 0.66
C VAL A 118 9.76 8.78 1.47
N ARG A 119 10.01 8.70 2.75
CA ARG A 119 10.10 9.86 3.64
C ARG A 119 11.53 10.12 4.03
N THR A 120 12.01 11.34 3.71
CA THR A 120 13.26 11.88 4.20
C THR A 120 12.94 13.17 4.95
N ASP A 121 13.15 13.20 6.26
CA ASP A 121 12.78 14.32 7.14
C ASP A 121 11.30 14.74 6.97
N MET A 122 11.05 15.88 6.36
CA MET A 122 9.71 16.44 6.13
C MET A 122 9.19 16.23 4.71
N ASN A 123 9.98 15.61 3.83
CA ASN A 123 9.65 15.44 2.42
C ASN A 123 9.21 14.03 2.11
N PHE A 124 8.24 13.92 1.19
CA PHE A 124 7.78 12.65 0.64
C PHE A 124 8.08 12.59 -0.86
N GLU A 125 8.67 11.47 -1.30
CA GLU A 125 8.87 11.14 -2.70
C GLU A 125 7.97 9.94 -3.05
N PHE A 126 7.43 9.93 -4.26
CA PHE A 126 6.46 8.92 -4.72
C PHE A 126 6.98 8.22 -5.96
N PHE A 127 6.94 6.90 -5.96
CA PHE A 127 7.41 6.05 -7.05
C PHE A 127 6.34 5.04 -7.42
N GLY A 128 6.17 4.79 -8.72
CA GLY A 128 5.12 3.90 -9.20
C GLY A 128 3.75 4.53 -9.01
N GLY A 129 2.76 3.68 -8.82
CA GLY A 129 1.38 4.10 -8.67
C GLY A 129 0.69 4.31 -10.02
N ARG A 130 -0.37 3.54 -10.26
CA ARG A 130 -1.30 3.76 -11.38
C ARG A 130 -2.29 4.88 -11.05
N ALA A 131 -1.81 5.96 -10.46
CA ALA A 131 -2.61 7.08 -9.95
C ALA A 131 -3.66 7.62 -10.96
N LYS A 132 -3.47 7.38 -12.26
CA LYS A 132 -4.43 7.83 -13.27
C LYS A 132 -5.68 6.96 -13.44
N GLU A 133 -5.60 5.63 -13.19
CA GLU A 133 -6.77 4.74 -13.31
C GLU A 133 -7.55 4.61 -12.00
N THR A 134 -6.84 4.57 -10.87
CA THR A 134 -7.46 4.48 -9.54
C THR A 134 -8.17 5.78 -9.17
N GLU A 135 -7.59 6.94 -9.51
CA GLU A 135 -8.26 8.24 -9.33
C GLU A 135 -9.58 8.34 -10.11
N LYS A 136 -9.64 7.81 -11.34
CA LYS A 136 -10.91 7.78 -12.09
C LYS A 136 -11.95 6.86 -11.44
N ARG A 137 -11.55 5.67 -10.96
CA ARG A 137 -12.47 4.74 -10.30
C ARG A 137 -12.94 5.25 -8.93
N THR A 138 -12.04 5.82 -8.14
CA THR A 138 -12.38 6.38 -6.83
C THR A 138 -13.25 7.62 -6.97
N LYS A 139 -12.94 8.53 -7.91
CA LYS A 139 -13.79 9.72 -8.19
C LYS A 139 -15.18 9.33 -8.71
N VAL A 140 -15.31 8.29 -9.52
CA VAL A 140 -16.62 7.80 -9.98
C VAL A 140 -17.39 7.16 -8.82
N LYS A 141 -16.78 6.29 -8.02
CA LYS A 141 -17.43 5.73 -6.82
C LYS A 141 -17.81 6.81 -5.82
N SER A 142 -16.92 7.75 -5.53
CA SER A 142 -17.20 8.85 -4.60
C SER A 142 -18.35 9.73 -5.09
N ARG A 143 -18.42 10.02 -6.39
CA ARG A 143 -19.54 10.79 -6.97
C ARG A 143 -20.85 10.02 -6.91
N VAL A 144 -20.86 8.74 -7.24
CA VAL A 144 -22.07 7.89 -7.16
C VAL A 144 -22.54 7.79 -5.71
N MET A 145 -21.62 7.58 -4.76
CA MET A 145 -21.95 7.55 -3.34
C MET A 145 -22.43 8.92 -2.81
N ALA A 146 -21.80 10.01 -3.24
CA ALA A 146 -22.22 11.36 -2.87
C ALA A 146 -23.63 11.67 -3.42
N THR A 147 -23.95 11.28 -4.65
CA THR A 147 -25.28 11.43 -5.21
C THR A 147 -26.31 10.62 -4.45
N ALA A 148 -26.04 9.35 -4.18
CA ALA A 148 -26.93 8.48 -3.42
C ALA A 148 -27.14 8.97 -1.98
N LEU A 149 -26.09 9.46 -1.31
CA LEU A 149 -26.20 10.10 0.00
C LEU A 149 -27.02 11.39 -0.07
N GLY A 150 -26.82 12.20 -1.11
CA GLY A 150 -27.58 13.44 -1.32
C GLY A 150 -29.09 13.17 -1.48
N GLU A 151 -29.48 12.14 -2.23
CA GLU A 151 -30.86 11.69 -2.37
C GLU A 151 -31.44 11.23 -1.02
N LEU A 152 -30.73 10.37 -0.29
CA LEU A 152 -31.15 9.90 1.04
C LEU A 152 -31.29 11.04 2.04
N MET A 153 -30.38 12.03 2.01
CA MET A 153 -30.44 13.20 2.89
C MET A 153 -31.60 14.14 2.53
N SER A 154 -31.95 14.25 1.24
CA SER A 154 -33.08 15.09 0.78
C SER A 154 -34.43 14.53 1.22
N ASP A 155 -34.53 13.20 1.33
CA ASP A 155 -35.75 12.51 1.74
C ASP A 155 -35.84 12.32 3.27
N ALA A 156 -34.74 12.58 4.00
CA ALA A 156 -34.68 12.43 5.44
C ALA A 156 -35.23 13.64 6.16
N GLY A 157 -36.13 13.43 7.11
CA GLY A 157 -36.64 14.51 7.97
C GLY A 157 -35.59 15.09 8.94
N GLN A 158 -34.54 14.34 9.21
CA GLN A 158 -33.42 14.72 10.09
C GLN A 158 -32.18 13.92 9.77
N VAL A 159 -31.03 14.58 9.72
CA VAL A 159 -29.73 13.97 9.44
C VAL A 159 -28.76 14.20 10.60
N TYR A 160 -28.17 13.15 11.11
CA TYR A 160 -27.15 13.23 12.16
C TYR A 160 -25.77 12.96 11.56
N VAL A 161 -24.84 13.89 11.77
CA VAL A 161 -23.43 13.71 11.40
C VAL A 161 -22.63 13.47 12.67
N MET A 162 -21.95 12.34 12.76
CA MET A 162 -21.15 11.96 13.93
C MET A 162 -19.77 11.49 13.48
N GLY A 163 -18.73 12.00 14.12
CA GLY A 163 -17.36 11.50 14.01
C GLY A 163 -17.12 10.33 14.95
N HIS A 164 -16.01 9.62 14.74
CA HIS A 164 -15.54 8.59 15.68
C HIS A 164 -15.00 9.23 16.98
N ARG A 165 -14.82 8.41 18.03
CA ARG A 165 -14.49 8.86 19.40
C ARG A 165 -13.24 9.76 19.49
N PHE A 166 -12.29 9.61 18.57
CA PHE A 166 -11.08 10.42 18.45
C PHE A 166 -11.08 11.10 17.08
N ALA A 167 -12.02 12.05 16.92
CA ALA A 167 -12.20 12.77 15.65
C ALA A 167 -10.89 13.40 15.18
N ASP A 168 -10.55 13.14 13.94
CA ASP A 168 -9.47 13.80 13.19
C ASP A 168 -10.08 14.74 12.12
N MET A 169 -9.22 15.32 11.29
CA MET A 169 -9.65 16.27 10.25
C MET A 169 -10.60 15.66 9.22
N ASP A 170 -10.64 14.32 9.08
CA ASP A 170 -11.51 13.62 8.15
C ASP A 170 -12.92 13.40 8.72
N ALA A 171 -13.12 13.66 10.02
CA ALA A 171 -14.42 13.55 10.71
C ALA A 171 -15.20 14.87 10.76
N LEU A 172 -14.64 15.94 10.20
CA LEU A 172 -15.26 17.26 10.06
C LEU A 172 -15.78 17.47 8.64
#